data_a63b024fc8eb4b67bd2ae36f49032da4
#
_entry.id   a63b024fc8eb4b67bd2ae36f49032da4
#
_cell.length_a   1.000
_cell.length_b   1.000
_cell.length_c   1.000
_cell.angle_alpha   90.00
_cell.angle_beta   90.00
_cell.angle_gamma   90.00
#
_symmetry.space_group_name_H-M   'P 1'
#
loop_
_entity.id
_entity.type
_entity.pdbx_description
1 polymer ?
#
loop_
_entity_poly.entity_id
_entity_poly.type
_entity_poly.pdbx_seq_one_letter_code
_entity_poly.pdbx_strand_id
1 'polypeptide(L)'
;MEHKGAIARGRLTKARCAGVAASLLAFFGATPAEAVREYNLQTPVTPIATQIYDLHTYIMWICVVIFIGVFSVMFYSIFAHRKSKGHQAAQFHENTVVEVIWTVIPFLILLFMAFPATKTILAMKDASAPDMTVKVTGYQWKWGYDYLDDGFGFYSNLKTPYVQIHGEEPKGEHYLLEVDNPLVVPVGKKVRVLITANDVIHSWSVPAFGVKQDAIPGFVRDAWFKAETPGIYRGQCSELCGKEHGFMPIVVEVKSADDYARWLAEHKKSAAAADDTNKVWDQKDLIARGEKVYAANCAGCHQANGKGVPNAFPALDGSKIVTGPIAAHLDTVMNGVVKDGKPTAMVAWKNSLSDADIASVVTYERNSWGNHDGDMVQPAQVVAARK
;
A
#
# COMPACT_ATOMS: atom_id res chain seq x y z
N MET A 1 -61.59 -10.46 47.23
CA MET A 1 -60.10 -10.55 47.23
C MET A 1 -59.53 -10.34 45.82
N GLU A 2 -59.92 -9.30 45.08
CA GLU A 2 -59.54 -9.19 43.62
C GLU A 2 -58.92 -7.84 43.21
N HIS A 3 -58.56 -6.97 44.12
CA HIS A 3 -58.00 -5.64 43.75
C HIS A 3 -56.47 -5.42 43.94
N LYS A 4 -55.73 -6.42 44.45
CA LYS A 4 -54.26 -6.28 44.66
C LYS A 4 -53.37 -6.73 43.52
N GLY A 5 -53.89 -7.46 42.52
CA GLY A 5 -53.08 -8.02 41.40
C GLY A 5 -52.81 -7.08 40.22
N ALA A 6 -53.68 -6.08 39.99
CA ALA A 6 -53.55 -5.19 38.82
C ALA A 6 -52.48 -4.09 38.98
N ILE A 7 -52.24 -3.61 40.21
CA ILE A 7 -51.28 -2.54 40.51
C ILE A 7 -49.82 -3.02 40.38
N ALA A 8 -49.58 -4.29 40.71
CA ALA A 8 -48.22 -4.87 40.66
C ALA A 8 -47.76 -5.11 39.21
N ARG A 9 -48.65 -5.50 38.27
CA ARG A 9 -48.31 -5.70 36.86
C ARG A 9 -48.00 -4.42 36.12
N GLY A 10 -48.68 -3.29 36.44
CA GLY A 10 -48.42 -1.99 35.83
C GLY A 10 -47.11 -1.35 36.27
N ARG A 11 -46.63 -1.61 37.50
CA ARG A 11 -45.33 -1.14 37.97
C ARG A 11 -44.17 -1.92 37.37
N LEU A 12 -44.27 -3.21 37.17
CA LEU A 12 -43.24 -4.06 36.55
C LEU A 12 -43.03 -3.74 35.05
N THR A 13 -44.09 -3.41 34.32
CA THR A 13 -43.98 -2.98 32.91
C THR A 13 -43.34 -1.59 32.76
N LYS A 14 -43.70 -0.63 33.61
CA LYS A 14 -43.06 0.70 33.62
C LYS A 14 -41.59 0.66 34.00
N ALA A 15 -41.20 -0.17 34.97
CA ALA A 15 -39.80 -0.35 35.37
C ALA A 15 -38.96 -1.03 34.27
N ARG A 16 -39.50 -1.98 33.53
CA ARG A 16 -38.86 -2.62 32.38
C ARG A 16 -38.69 -1.65 31.20
N CYS A 17 -39.69 -0.85 30.90
CA CYS A 17 -39.55 0.19 29.84
C CYS A 17 -38.57 1.29 30.22
N ALA A 18 -38.50 1.71 31.50
CA ALA A 18 -37.53 2.67 31.98
C ALA A 18 -36.10 2.10 31.95
N GLY A 19 -35.92 0.82 32.28
CA GLY A 19 -34.63 0.14 32.19
C GLY A 19 -34.11 0.02 30.75
N VAL A 20 -34.97 -0.32 29.79
CA VAL A 20 -34.61 -0.37 28.38
C VAL A 20 -34.30 1.02 27.82
N ALA A 21 -35.07 2.06 28.20
CA ALA A 21 -34.79 3.44 27.81
C ALA A 21 -33.47 3.97 28.40
N ALA A 22 -33.17 3.64 29.68
CA ALA A 22 -31.90 4.00 30.31
C ALA A 22 -30.71 3.26 29.69
N SER A 23 -30.86 1.99 29.30
CA SER A 23 -29.83 1.23 28.58
C SER A 23 -29.57 1.77 27.18
N LEU A 24 -30.59 2.19 26.46
CA LEU A 24 -30.46 2.85 25.17
C LEU A 24 -29.79 4.23 25.29
N LEU A 25 -30.16 5.03 26.31
CA LEU A 25 -29.50 6.31 26.57
C LEU A 25 -28.04 6.15 27.00
N ALA A 26 -27.70 5.12 27.77
CA ALA A 26 -26.32 4.79 28.12
C ALA A 26 -25.50 4.33 26.91
N PHE A 27 -26.12 3.66 25.93
CA PHE A 27 -25.47 3.25 24.68
C PHE A 27 -25.19 4.42 23.74
N PHE A 28 -26.06 5.44 23.74
CA PHE A 28 -25.86 6.68 23.00
C PHE A 28 -25.05 7.75 23.74
N GLY A 29 -24.87 7.61 25.05
CA GLY A 29 -24.10 8.53 25.89
C GLY A 29 -22.64 8.12 26.13
N ALA A 30 -22.21 6.98 25.64
CA ALA A 30 -20.79 6.65 25.59
C ALA A 30 -20.12 7.59 24.59
N THR A 31 -19.35 8.58 25.07
CA THR A 31 -18.48 9.36 24.20
C THR A 31 -17.57 8.37 23.46
N PRO A 32 -17.62 8.31 22.13
CA PRO A 32 -16.68 7.50 21.40
C PRO A 32 -15.28 7.99 21.75
N ALA A 33 -14.39 7.08 22.11
CA ALA A 33 -12.96 7.39 22.08
C ALA A 33 -12.70 8.00 20.69
N GLU A 34 -12.21 9.24 20.64
CA GLU A 34 -11.97 9.99 19.42
C GLU A 34 -10.81 9.36 18.62
N ALA A 35 -11.08 8.23 18.00
CA ALA A 35 -10.46 7.98 16.71
C ALA A 35 -11.30 8.77 15.70
N VAL A 36 -10.75 9.77 15.06
CA VAL A 36 -11.37 10.47 13.93
C VAL A 36 -11.62 9.43 12.86
N ARG A 37 -12.80 8.80 12.90
CA ARG A 37 -13.22 7.84 11.87
C ARG A 37 -13.79 8.63 10.71
N GLU A 38 -13.04 8.71 9.64
CA GLU A 38 -13.61 9.17 8.38
C GLU A 38 -14.61 8.11 7.89
N TYR A 39 -15.87 8.46 7.83
CA TYR A 39 -16.95 7.58 7.33
C TYR A 39 -17.05 7.55 5.81
N ASN A 40 -16.25 8.33 5.13
CA ASN A 40 -16.15 8.43 3.68
C ASN A 40 -14.73 8.05 3.22
N LEU A 41 -14.40 8.29 1.96
CA LEU A 41 -13.03 8.20 1.44
C LEU A 41 -12.13 9.21 2.17
N GLN A 42 -10.83 8.95 2.17
CA GLN A 42 -9.84 9.89 2.74
C GLN A 42 -9.99 11.27 2.09
N THR A 43 -9.67 12.32 2.86
CA THR A 43 -9.70 13.70 2.38
C THR A 43 -8.89 13.83 1.09
N PRO A 44 -9.51 14.25 -0.03
CA PRO A 44 -8.83 14.33 -1.31
C PRO A 44 -7.84 15.50 -1.33
N VAL A 45 -6.68 15.27 -1.95
CA VAL A 45 -5.61 16.29 -2.10
C VAL A 45 -5.15 16.44 -3.56
N THR A 46 -5.88 15.83 -4.47
CA THR A 46 -5.66 15.94 -5.92
C THR A 46 -6.98 16.20 -6.64
N PRO A 47 -6.99 16.83 -7.82
CA PRO A 47 -8.22 17.02 -8.60
C PRO A 47 -8.94 15.72 -8.94
N ILE A 48 -8.20 14.62 -9.18
CA ILE A 48 -8.79 13.31 -9.46
C ILE A 48 -9.44 12.72 -8.20
N ALA A 49 -8.74 12.78 -7.06
CA ALA A 49 -9.31 12.31 -5.78
C ALA A 49 -10.59 13.08 -5.43
N THR A 50 -10.64 14.39 -5.67
CA THR A 50 -11.83 15.21 -5.47
C THR A 50 -12.99 14.73 -6.36
N GLN A 51 -12.74 14.48 -7.66
CA GLN A 51 -13.78 13.95 -8.55
C GLN A 51 -14.29 12.58 -8.09
N ILE A 52 -13.41 11.70 -7.61
CA ILE A 52 -13.78 10.39 -7.07
C ILE A 52 -14.62 10.54 -5.80
N TYR A 53 -14.19 11.43 -4.89
CA TYR A 53 -14.90 11.71 -3.64
C TYR A 53 -16.31 12.25 -3.89
N ASP A 54 -16.46 13.21 -4.80
CA ASP A 54 -17.73 13.80 -5.16
C ASP A 54 -18.67 12.78 -5.83
N LEU A 55 -18.12 11.96 -6.75
CA LEU A 55 -18.87 10.88 -7.39
C LEU A 55 -19.35 9.84 -6.37
N HIS A 56 -18.47 9.43 -5.47
CA HIS A 56 -18.80 8.50 -4.39
C HIS A 56 -19.92 9.08 -3.50
N THR A 57 -19.80 10.34 -3.08
CA THR A 57 -20.79 11.02 -2.25
C THR A 57 -22.14 11.11 -2.96
N TYR A 58 -22.14 11.44 -4.25
CA TYR A 58 -23.35 11.45 -5.08
C TYR A 58 -24.03 10.06 -5.12
N ILE A 59 -23.26 9.00 -5.35
CA ILE A 59 -23.77 7.62 -5.35
C ILE A 59 -24.33 7.24 -3.98
N MET A 60 -23.65 7.61 -2.91
CA MET A 60 -24.11 7.34 -1.54
C MET A 60 -25.45 7.98 -1.24
N TRP A 61 -25.70 9.22 -1.69
CA TRP A 61 -27.00 9.87 -1.54
C TRP A 61 -28.11 9.16 -2.32
N ILE A 62 -27.84 8.68 -3.53
CA ILE A 62 -28.79 7.86 -4.30
C ILE A 62 -29.13 6.59 -3.49
N CYS A 63 -28.12 5.89 -2.95
CA CYS A 63 -28.32 4.70 -2.13
C CYS A 63 -29.17 4.99 -0.87
N VAL A 64 -28.92 6.12 -0.20
CA VAL A 64 -29.72 6.53 0.98
C VAL A 64 -31.18 6.77 0.61
N VAL A 65 -31.45 7.45 -0.50
CA VAL A 65 -32.84 7.69 -0.97
C VAL A 65 -33.54 6.36 -1.29
N ILE A 66 -32.87 5.45 -2.00
CA ILE A 66 -33.40 4.13 -2.31
C ILE A 66 -33.67 3.35 -1.02
N PHE A 67 -32.70 3.33 -0.09
CA PHE A 67 -32.84 2.68 1.21
C PHE A 67 -34.05 3.17 1.97
N ILE A 68 -34.20 4.49 2.15
CA ILE A 68 -35.34 5.10 2.84
C ILE A 68 -36.66 4.71 2.15
N GLY A 69 -36.73 4.81 0.83
CA GLY A 69 -37.91 4.46 0.06
C GLY A 69 -38.34 2.99 0.25
N VAL A 70 -37.41 2.07 0.01
CA VAL A 70 -37.66 0.63 0.09
C VAL A 70 -38.04 0.21 1.51
N PHE A 71 -37.25 0.62 2.51
CA PHE A 71 -37.53 0.25 3.90
C PHE A 71 -38.80 0.90 4.45
N SER A 72 -39.15 2.13 4.00
CA SER A 72 -40.43 2.75 4.38
C SER A 72 -41.63 1.96 3.90
N VAL A 73 -41.60 1.50 2.63
CA VAL A 73 -42.68 0.65 2.08
C VAL A 73 -42.70 -0.71 2.79
N MET A 74 -41.54 -1.31 3.02
CA MET A 74 -41.44 -2.58 3.72
C MET A 74 -42.02 -2.48 5.15
N PHE A 75 -41.57 -1.53 5.95
CA PHE A 75 -42.08 -1.34 7.31
C PHE A 75 -43.56 -0.98 7.34
N TYR A 76 -44.00 -0.11 6.43
CA TYR A 76 -45.43 0.19 6.28
C TYR A 76 -46.22 -1.12 6.05
N SER A 77 -45.80 -1.97 5.14
CA SER A 77 -46.47 -3.23 4.85
C SER A 77 -46.48 -4.17 6.06
N ILE A 78 -45.37 -4.30 6.79
CA ILE A 78 -45.27 -5.14 8.00
C ILE A 78 -46.27 -4.64 9.09
N PHE A 79 -46.35 -3.35 9.31
CA PHE A 79 -47.20 -2.80 10.38
C PHE A 79 -48.69 -2.62 9.97
N ALA A 80 -48.93 -2.21 8.75
CA ALA A 80 -50.29 -1.94 8.27
C ALA A 80 -51.01 -3.23 7.89
N HIS A 81 -50.35 -4.18 7.23
CA HIS A 81 -50.94 -5.40 6.67
C HIS A 81 -50.72 -6.63 7.53
N ARG A 82 -50.36 -6.49 8.80
CA ARG A 82 -50.14 -7.62 9.70
C ARG A 82 -51.45 -8.41 9.97
N LYS A 83 -51.35 -9.72 10.02
CA LYS A 83 -52.47 -10.63 10.25
C LYS A 83 -53.28 -10.30 11.53
N SER A 84 -52.62 -9.81 12.59
CA SER A 84 -53.28 -9.42 13.85
C SER A 84 -54.27 -8.25 13.70
N LYS A 85 -54.26 -7.50 12.56
CA LYS A 85 -55.24 -6.46 12.21
C LYS A 85 -56.37 -6.97 11.33
N GLY A 86 -56.49 -8.27 11.09
CA GLY A 86 -57.51 -8.85 10.25
C GLY A 86 -57.29 -8.75 8.76
N HIS A 87 -56.10 -8.28 8.32
CA HIS A 87 -55.78 -8.19 6.89
C HIS A 87 -55.69 -9.59 6.27
N GLN A 88 -56.33 -9.76 5.13
CA GLN A 88 -56.14 -10.92 4.25
C GLN A 88 -55.16 -10.55 3.14
N ALA A 89 -54.33 -11.52 2.77
CA ALA A 89 -53.37 -11.33 1.68
C ALA A 89 -54.11 -11.09 0.34
N ALA A 90 -53.71 -10.03 -0.39
CA ALA A 90 -54.24 -9.82 -1.72
C ALA A 90 -53.71 -10.91 -2.67
N GLN A 91 -54.61 -11.38 -3.54
CA GLN A 91 -54.30 -12.44 -4.52
C GLN A 91 -54.01 -11.79 -5.89
N PHE A 92 -52.84 -11.17 -6.01
CA PHE A 92 -52.38 -10.64 -7.29
C PHE A 92 -51.11 -11.38 -7.71
N HIS A 93 -50.89 -11.58 -9.00
CA HIS A 93 -49.77 -12.29 -9.54
C HIS A 93 -48.82 -11.39 -10.33
N GLU A 94 -49.31 -10.31 -10.91
CA GLU A 94 -48.55 -9.38 -11.73
C GLU A 94 -49.13 -7.97 -11.65
N ASN A 95 -48.28 -6.96 -11.97
CA ASN A 95 -48.71 -5.60 -12.19
C ASN A 95 -47.70 -4.94 -13.14
N THR A 96 -47.99 -4.98 -14.42
CA THR A 96 -47.13 -4.48 -15.49
C THR A 96 -46.69 -3.02 -15.29
N VAL A 97 -47.51 -2.16 -14.73
CA VAL A 97 -47.15 -0.74 -14.47
C VAL A 97 -46.02 -0.68 -13.42
N VAL A 98 -46.17 -1.41 -12.31
CA VAL A 98 -45.16 -1.44 -11.25
C VAL A 98 -43.87 -2.07 -11.76
N GLU A 99 -43.95 -3.13 -12.57
CA GLU A 99 -42.80 -3.82 -13.20
C GLU A 99 -42.02 -2.88 -14.12
N VAL A 100 -42.71 -2.12 -14.96
CA VAL A 100 -42.09 -1.10 -15.82
C VAL A 100 -41.43 -0.01 -14.97
N ILE A 101 -42.09 0.48 -13.91
CA ILE A 101 -41.55 1.52 -13.05
C ILE A 101 -40.24 1.05 -12.37
N TRP A 102 -40.23 -0.15 -11.76
CA TRP A 102 -39.01 -0.63 -11.06
C TRP A 102 -37.90 -1.07 -12.01
N THR A 103 -38.18 -1.23 -13.31
CA THR A 103 -37.17 -1.47 -14.34
C THR A 103 -36.59 -0.16 -14.88
N VAL A 104 -37.47 0.80 -15.21
CA VAL A 104 -37.05 2.06 -15.82
C VAL A 104 -36.31 2.97 -14.86
N ILE A 105 -36.77 3.08 -13.61
CA ILE A 105 -36.13 3.97 -12.62
C ILE A 105 -34.64 3.56 -12.37
N PRO A 106 -34.30 2.30 -12.03
CA PRO A 106 -32.91 1.90 -11.88
C PRO A 106 -32.07 2.09 -13.16
N PHE A 107 -32.65 1.79 -14.32
CA PHE A 107 -31.97 2.03 -15.60
C PHE A 107 -31.58 3.50 -15.78
N LEU A 108 -32.50 4.43 -15.51
CA LEU A 108 -32.21 5.87 -15.58
C LEU A 108 -31.17 6.30 -14.57
N ILE A 109 -31.22 5.78 -13.33
CA ILE A 109 -30.21 6.04 -12.30
C ILE A 109 -28.82 5.61 -12.81
N LEU A 110 -28.68 4.40 -13.36
CA LEU A 110 -27.42 3.92 -13.91
C LEU A 110 -26.92 4.79 -15.07
N LEU A 111 -27.81 5.22 -15.95
CA LEU A 111 -27.47 6.11 -17.06
C LEU A 111 -26.93 7.47 -16.57
N PHE A 112 -27.57 8.07 -15.56
CA PHE A 112 -27.11 9.32 -14.95
C PHE A 112 -25.78 9.17 -14.21
N MET A 113 -25.51 8.00 -13.61
CA MET A 113 -24.23 7.71 -12.95
C MET A 113 -23.10 7.44 -13.95
N ALA A 114 -23.39 6.83 -15.09
CA ALA A 114 -22.39 6.48 -16.10
C ALA A 114 -21.68 7.71 -16.69
N PHE A 115 -22.38 8.83 -16.83
CA PHE A 115 -21.82 10.04 -17.43
C PHE A 115 -20.68 10.65 -16.60
N PRO A 116 -20.86 11.03 -15.33
CA PRO A 116 -19.75 11.54 -14.51
C PRO A 116 -18.67 10.51 -14.27
N ALA A 117 -19.00 9.22 -14.11
CA ALA A 117 -18.02 8.15 -13.95
C ALA A 117 -17.09 8.04 -15.16
N THR A 118 -17.65 8.07 -16.38
CA THR A 118 -16.84 8.03 -17.62
C THR A 118 -15.93 9.26 -17.72
N LYS A 119 -16.41 10.45 -17.39
CA LYS A 119 -15.60 11.67 -17.38
C LYS A 119 -14.40 11.55 -16.44
N THR A 120 -14.60 11.03 -15.23
CA THR A 120 -13.53 10.81 -14.26
C THR A 120 -12.52 9.77 -14.76
N ILE A 121 -12.97 8.65 -15.32
CA ILE A 121 -12.09 7.61 -15.88
C ILE A 121 -11.21 8.16 -17.01
N LEU A 122 -11.78 8.96 -17.91
CA LEU A 122 -11.02 9.60 -18.99
C LEU A 122 -9.98 10.57 -18.45
N ALA A 123 -10.32 11.37 -17.42
CA ALA A 123 -9.38 12.25 -16.76
C ALA A 123 -8.24 11.49 -16.06
N MET A 124 -8.53 10.37 -15.40
CA MET A 124 -7.51 9.50 -14.76
C MET A 124 -6.51 8.92 -15.78
N LYS A 125 -6.93 8.69 -17.01
CA LYS A 125 -6.07 8.13 -18.07
C LYS A 125 -5.21 9.17 -18.79
N ASP A 126 -5.45 10.44 -18.60
CA ASP A 126 -4.69 11.50 -19.26
C ASP A 126 -3.37 11.77 -18.53
N ALA A 127 -2.39 10.93 -18.73
CA ALA A 127 -1.02 11.11 -18.21
C ALA A 127 -0.14 11.99 -19.12
N SER A 128 -0.71 12.72 -20.08
CA SER A 128 0.02 13.58 -21.02
C SER A 128 0.65 14.81 -20.32
N ALA A 129 1.70 15.34 -20.91
CA ALA A 129 2.41 16.53 -20.45
C ALA A 129 2.74 16.54 -18.94
N PRO A 130 3.42 15.52 -18.41
CA PRO A 130 3.84 15.52 -17.00
C PRO A 130 4.94 16.54 -16.76
N ASP A 131 4.98 17.11 -15.55
CA ASP A 131 6.10 17.94 -15.08
C ASP A 131 7.30 17.09 -14.66
N MET A 132 7.06 15.84 -14.22
CA MET A 132 8.10 14.87 -13.86
C MET A 132 7.59 13.44 -14.01
N THR A 133 8.53 12.51 -14.19
CA THR A 133 8.22 11.08 -14.31
C THR A 133 9.01 10.26 -13.30
N VAL A 134 8.29 9.43 -12.53
CA VAL A 134 8.90 8.46 -11.59
C VAL A 134 8.48 7.06 -12.01
N LYS A 135 9.45 6.15 -12.15
CA LYS A 135 9.15 4.73 -12.30
C LYS A 135 9.00 4.12 -10.91
N VAL A 136 7.93 3.36 -10.73
CA VAL A 136 7.60 2.64 -9.49
C VAL A 136 7.67 1.15 -9.79
N THR A 137 8.52 0.44 -9.05
CA THR A 137 8.67 -1.00 -9.22
C THR A 137 8.32 -1.71 -7.90
N GLY A 138 7.35 -2.64 -7.96
CA GLY A 138 7.01 -3.50 -6.83
C GLY A 138 7.97 -4.68 -6.72
N TYR A 139 8.36 -4.99 -5.50
CA TYR A 139 9.19 -6.13 -5.11
C TYR A 139 8.59 -6.82 -3.89
N GLN A 140 8.89 -8.06 -3.64
CA GLN A 140 8.56 -8.77 -2.41
C GLN A 140 9.63 -8.47 -1.33
N TRP A 141 9.43 -7.58 -0.32
CA TRP A 141 8.23 -6.74 -0.12
C TRP A 141 8.70 -5.31 0.14
N LYS A 142 8.85 -4.52 -0.91
CA LYS A 142 9.28 -3.12 -0.89
C LYS A 142 8.88 -2.42 -2.19
N TRP A 143 9.04 -1.12 -2.24
CA TRP A 143 8.92 -0.34 -3.46
C TRP A 143 10.27 0.20 -3.92
N GLY A 144 10.51 0.21 -5.23
CA GLY A 144 11.60 0.94 -5.86
C GLY A 144 11.06 2.18 -6.55
N TYR A 145 11.74 3.30 -6.39
CA TYR A 145 11.43 4.57 -7.05
C TYR A 145 12.62 5.04 -7.87
N ASP A 146 12.44 5.19 -9.20
CA ASP A 146 13.44 5.75 -10.10
C ASP A 146 12.95 7.09 -10.64
N TYR A 147 13.67 8.18 -10.36
CA TYR A 147 13.41 9.52 -10.86
C TYR A 147 14.05 9.65 -12.24
N LEU A 148 13.24 9.43 -13.30
CA LEU A 148 13.78 9.28 -14.65
C LEU A 148 14.39 10.56 -15.21
N ASP A 149 13.84 11.72 -14.84
CA ASP A 149 14.33 13.03 -15.28
C ASP A 149 15.63 13.42 -14.55
N ASP A 150 15.87 12.86 -13.37
CA ASP A 150 16.99 13.21 -12.49
C ASP A 150 18.10 12.15 -12.43
N GLY A 151 17.82 10.94 -12.94
CA GLY A 151 18.79 9.85 -13.11
C GLY A 151 19.24 9.17 -11.81
N PHE A 152 18.40 9.14 -10.78
CA PHE A 152 18.66 8.40 -9.54
C PHE A 152 17.42 7.63 -9.08
N GLY A 153 17.65 6.64 -8.24
CA GLY A 153 16.56 5.85 -7.63
C GLY A 153 16.96 5.32 -6.27
N PHE A 154 15.97 4.80 -5.54
CA PHE A 154 16.17 4.19 -4.22
C PHE A 154 15.05 3.19 -3.91
N TYR A 155 15.29 2.36 -2.89
CA TYR A 155 14.28 1.49 -2.32
C TYR A 155 13.62 2.13 -1.11
N SER A 156 12.34 1.80 -0.93
CA SER A 156 11.49 2.21 0.17
C SER A 156 11.02 0.96 0.91
N ASN A 157 11.53 0.75 2.11
CA ASN A 157 11.25 -0.41 2.94
C ASN A 157 10.40 -0.02 4.14
N LEU A 158 9.70 -1.00 4.74
CA LEU A 158 8.99 -0.82 6.00
C LEU A 158 9.96 -0.33 7.10
N LYS A 159 9.58 0.75 7.79
CA LYS A 159 10.34 1.31 8.91
C LYS A 159 9.94 0.72 10.26
N THR A 160 8.76 0.12 10.38
CA THR A 160 8.26 -0.47 11.63
C THR A 160 9.20 -1.57 12.12
N PRO A 161 9.76 -1.47 13.35
CA PRO A 161 10.66 -2.48 13.88
C PRO A 161 9.95 -3.83 14.10
N TYR A 162 10.68 -4.93 13.91
CA TYR A 162 10.15 -6.28 14.12
C TYR A 162 9.65 -6.52 15.54
N VAL A 163 10.26 -5.90 16.55
CA VAL A 163 9.82 -5.98 17.96
C VAL A 163 8.38 -5.45 18.15
N GLN A 164 7.99 -4.43 17.40
CA GLN A 164 6.59 -3.96 17.39
C GLN A 164 5.66 -4.90 16.64
N ILE A 165 6.15 -5.52 15.56
CA ILE A 165 5.38 -6.49 14.76
C ILE A 165 5.09 -7.74 15.60
N HIS A 166 6.06 -8.19 16.37
CA HIS A 166 5.94 -9.37 17.25
C HIS A 166 5.21 -9.07 18.57
N GLY A 167 4.87 -7.80 18.83
CA GLY A 167 4.14 -7.41 20.02
C GLY A 167 5.00 -7.30 21.29
N GLU A 168 6.31 -7.24 21.14
CA GLU A 168 7.29 -7.07 22.22
C GLU A 168 7.37 -5.60 22.68
N GLU A 169 7.00 -4.65 21.80
CA GLU A 169 6.89 -3.23 22.09
C GLU A 169 5.53 -2.67 21.66
N PRO A 170 5.07 -1.55 22.29
CA PRO A 170 3.85 -0.87 21.87
C PRO A 170 3.91 -0.42 20.41
N LYS A 171 2.79 -0.55 19.69
CA LYS A 171 2.66 -0.08 18.32
C LYS A 171 2.66 1.44 18.25
N GLY A 172 3.44 2.02 17.34
CA GLY A 172 3.43 3.44 17.06
C GLY A 172 2.14 3.91 16.37
N GLU A 173 1.93 5.22 16.30
CA GLU A 173 0.74 5.86 15.71
C GLU A 173 0.49 5.41 14.25
N HIS A 174 1.56 5.31 13.47
CA HIS A 174 1.50 4.90 12.07
C HIS A 174 2.06 3.49 11.84
N TYR A 175 1.68 2.57 12.72
CA TYR A 175 2.10 1.17 12.68
C TYR A 175 1.88 0.56 11.28
N LEU A 176 2.92 -0.01 10.70
CA LEU A 176 2.99 -0.58 9.35
C LEU A 176 2.72 0.42 8.19
N LEU A 177 2.73 1.72 8.44
CA LEU A 177 2.46 2.76 7.45
C LEU A 177 3.62 3.74 7.25
N GLU A 178 4.79 3.48 7.83
CA GLU A 178 5.99 4.29 7.70
C GLU A 178 7.06 3.54 6.92
N VAL A 179 7.85 4.30 6.15
CA VAL A 179 8.99 3.78 5.37
C VAL A 179 10.28 4.49 5.75
N ASP A 180 11.41 3.86 5.40
CA ASP A 180 12.74 4.44 5.57
C ASP A 180 13.00 5.60 4.57
N ASN A 181 12.56 5.45 3.31
CA ASN A 181 12.76 6.41 2.23
C ASN A 181 11.41 6.69 1.53
N PRO A 182 10.71 7.79 1.84
CA PRO A 182 9.47 8.15 1.16
C PRO A 182 9.71 8.59 -0.29
N LEU A 183 8.72 8.40 -1.15
CA LEU A 183 8.67 9.08 -2.44
C LEU A 183 8.45 10.58 -2.21
N VAL A 184 9.36 11.43 -2.69
CA VAL A 184 9.27 12.88 -2.50
C VAL A 184 8.90 13.56 -3.82
N VAL A 185 7.90 14.43 -3.80
CA VAL A 185 7.41 15.14 -4.99
C VAL A 185 7.11 16.61 -4.67
N PRO A 186 7.24 17.54 -5.64
CA PRO A 186 6.87 18.93 -5.44
C PRO A 186 5.36 19.14 -5.53
N VAL A 187 4.81 20.05 -4.70
CA VAL A 187 3.42 20.46 -4.74
C VAL A 187 3.06 21.13 -6.07
N GLY A 188 1.85 20.89 -6.54
CA GLY A 188 1.30 21.55 -7.73
C GLY A 188 1.86 21.05 -9.06
N LYS A 189 2.71 20.02 -9.07
CA LYS A 189 3.28 19.42 -10.27
C LYS A 189 2.55 18.14 -10.67
N LYS A 190 2.35 17.94 -11.96
CA LYS A 190 1.78 16.70 -12.51
C LYS A 190 2.85 15.63 -12.54
N VAL A 191 2.75 14.67 -11.64
CA VAL A 191 3.67 13.55 -11.52
C VAL A 191 3.09 12.36 -12.28
N ARG A 192 3.79 11.91 -13.31
CA ARG A 192 3.50 10.65 -13.98
C ARG A 192 4.23 9.53 -13.27
N VAL A 193 3.53 8.45 -12.96
CA VAL A 193 4.11 7.23 -12.37
C VAL A 193 4.02 6.08 -13.38
N LEU A 194 5.18 5.52 -13.73
CA LEU A 194 5.30 4.32 -14.56
C LEU A 194 5.41 3.11 -13.64
N ILE A 195 4.37 2.30 -13.57
CA ILE A 195 4.21 1.28 -12.54
C ILE A 195 4.42 -0.11 -13.15
N THR A 196 5.30 -0.89 -12.55
CA THR A 196 5.63 -2.28 -12.90
C THR A 196 6.00 -3.08 -11.66
N ALA A 197 6.23 -4.37 -11.81
CA ALA A 197 6.77 -5.24 -10.77
C ALA A 197 7.93 -6.08 -11.28
N ASN A 198 8.81 -6.49 -10.37
CA ASN A 198 9.98 -7.33 -10.68
C ASN A 198 9.68 -8.82 -10.52
N ASP A 199 8.71 -9.20 -9.70
CA ASP A 199 8.49 -10.57 -9.24
C ASP A 199 7.04 -11.04 -9.39
N VAL A 200 6.13 -10.58 -8.54
CA VAL A 200 4.71 -10.93 -8.56
C VAL A 200 3.86 -9.68 -8.80
N ILE A 201 2.55 -9.83 -8.90
CA ILE A 201 1.64 -8.67 -8.99
C ILE A 201 1.58 -7.97 -7.63
N HIS A 202 1.75 -6.65 -7.65
CA HIS A 202 1.50 -5.72 -6.54
C HIS A 202 0.51 -4.65 -7.00
N SER A 203 0.09 -3.74 -6.12
CA SER A 203 -0.71 -2.57 -6.52
C SER A 203 -0.27 -1.34 -5.74
N TRP A 204 0.18 -0.31 -6.45
CA TRP A 204 0.54 0.96 -5.86
C TRP A 204 -0.71 1.80 -5.63
N SER A 205 -1.05 2.03 -4.36
CA SER A 205 -2.31 2.68 -3.99
C SER A 205 -2.10 3.76 -2.94
N VAL A 206 -2.47 5.00 -3.28
CA VAL A 206 -2.48 6.16 -2.37
C VAL A 206 -3.88 6.78 -2.42
N PRO A 207 -4.76 6.45 -1.46
CA PRO A 207 -6.16 6.84 -1.51
C PRO A 207 -6.39 8.35 -1.55
N ALA A 208 -5.61 9.14 -0.80
CA ALA A 208 -5.70 10.60 -0.81
C ALA A 208 -5.40 11.23 -2.18
N PHE A 209 -4.69 10.52 -3.06
CA PHE A 209 -4.41 10.95 -4.43
C PHE A 209 -5.44 10.44 -5.44
N GLY A 210 -6.31 9.51 -5.03
CA GLY A 210 -7.23 8.84 -5.94
C GLY A 210 -6.53 7.88 -6.92
N VAL A 211 -5.34 7.39 -6.56
CA VAL A 211 -4.53 6.48 -7.39
C VAL A 211 -4.54 5.09 -6.80
N LYS A 212 -4.92 4.12 -7.61
CA LYS A 212 -4.69 2.68 -7.42
C LYS A 212 -4.36 2.08 -8.78
N GLN A 213 -3.14 1.56 -8.92
CA GLN A 213 -2.69 0.95 -10.17
C GLN A 213 -1.87 -0.29 -9.90
N ASP A 214 -2.27 -1.39 -10.53
CA ASP A 214 -1.57 -2.67 -10.40
C ASP A 214 -0.21 -2.63 -11.07
N ALA A 215 0.78 -3.15 -10.35
CA ALA A 215 2.15 -3.33 -10.77
C ALA A 215 2.32 -4.80 -11.23
N ILE A 216 2.37 -5.01 -12.55
CA ILE A 216 2.34 -6.35 -13.16
C ILE A 216 3.70 -6.65 -13.78
N PRO A 217 4.35 -7.79 -13.46
CA PRO A 217 5.60 -8.20 -14.07
C PRO A 217 5.51 -8.26 -15.59
N GLY A 218 6.50 -7.68 -16.28
CA GLY A 218 6.54 -7.64 -17.74
C GLY A 218 5.65 -6.58 -18.42
N PHE A 219 4.84 -5.84 -17.63
CA PHE A 219 4.04 -4.73 -18.11
C PHE A 219 4.41 -3.44 -17.42
N VAL A 220 4.38 -2.32 -18.16
CA VAL A 220 4.48 -0.98 -17.60
C VAL A 220 3.14 -0.28 -17.81
N ARG A 221 2.53 0.11 -16.69
CA ARG A 221 1.29 0.89 -16.70
C ARG A 221 1.58 2.29 -16.23
N ASP A 222 0.82 3.26 -16.71
CA ASP A 222 0.95 4.63 -16.24
C ASP A 222 -0.29 5.09 -15.47
N ALA A 223 -0.02 5.91 -14.48
CA ALA A 223 -0.99 6.71 -13.75
C ALA A 223 -0.38 8.10 -13.52
N TRP A 224 -1.18 9.01 -13.02
CA TRP A 224 -0.68 10.34 -12.66
C TRP A 224 -1.44 10.91 -11.48
N PHE A 225 -0.80 11.85 -10.79
CA PHE A 225 -1.43 12.66 -9.77
C PHE A 225 -0.82 14.08 -9.76
N LYS A 226 -1.55 15.00 -9.18
CA LYS A 226 -1.08 16.37 -8.92
C LYS A 226 -1.55 16.75 -7.52
N ALA A 227 -0.64 16.63 -6.55
CA ALA A 227 -0.95 16.99 -5.17
C ALA A 227 -0.96 18.52 -5.02
N GLU A 228 -2.07 19.05 -4.50
CA GLU A 228 -2.29 20.49 -4.35
C GLU A 228 -1.91 21.02 -2.97
N THR A 229 -1.65 20.13 -2.02
CA THR A 229 -1.31 20.49 -0.64
C THR A 229 -0.03 19.77 -0.21
N PRO A 230 0.96 20.48 0.36
CA PRO A 230 2.12 19.83 0.98
C PRO A 230 1.70 18.97 2.16
N GLY A 231 2.43 17.87 2.39
CA GLY A 231 2.13 16.95 3.49
C GLY A 231 2.67 15.55 3.26
N ILE A 232 2.38 14.65 4.19
CA ILE A 232 2.76 13.24 4.15
C ILE A 232 1.50 12.41 3.91
N TYR A 233 1.48 11.69 2.78
CA TYR A 233 0.36 10.88 2.35
C TYR A 233 0.73 9.42 2.34
N ARG A 234 -0.14 8.60 2.92
CA ARG A 234 0.12 7.18 3.14
C ARG A 234 -0.77 6.31 2.27
N GLY A 235 -0.18 5.23 1.81
CA GLY A 235 -0.83 4.21 1.01
C GLY A 235 -0.28 2.83 1.35
N GLN A 236 -0.79 1.83 0.65
CA GLN A 236 -0.43 0.44 0.88
C GLN A 236 -0.43 -0.33 -0.44
N CYS A 237 0.30 -1.45 -0.48
CA CYS A 237 0.09 -2.43 -1.51
C CYS A 237 -1.36 -2.95 -1.44
N SER A 238 -2.09 -2.90 -2.54
CA SER A 238 -3.53 -3.23 -2.60
C SER A 238 -3.83 -4.45 -3.48
N GLU A 239 -2.79 -5.27 -3.78
CA GLU A 239 -2.93 -6.57 -4.44
C GLU A 239 -2.11 -7.60 -3.69
N LEU A 240 -2.73 -8.76 -3.36
CA LEU A 240 -2.08 -9.80 -2.58
C LEU A 240 -0.81 -10.31 -3.27
N CYS A 241 0.34 -10.03 -2.67
CA CYS A 241 1.66 -10.30 -3.24
C CYS A 241 2.52 -11.28 -2.42
N GLY A 242 1.93 -11.99 -1.49
CA GLY A 242 2.57 -13.02 -0.68
C GLY A 242 2.55 -12.75 0.82
N LYS A 243 3.48 -13.38 1.55
CA LYS A 243 3.51 -13.47 3.02
C LYS A 243 3.57 -12.11 3.72
N GLU A 244 4.33 -11.17 3.18
CA GLU A 244 4.53 -9.83 3.78
C GLU A 244 3.80 -8.72 3.01
N HIS A 245 2.69 -9.08 2.37
CA HIS A 245 1.84 -8.13 1.64
C HIS A 245 1.48 -6.86 2.45
N GLY A 246 1.18 -6.99 3.73
CA GLY A 246 0.88 -5.87 4.62
C GLY A 246 2.11 -5.07 5.11
N PHE A 247 3.33 -5.49 4.74
CA PHE A 247 4.58 -4.93 5.23
C PHE A 247 5.36 -4.14 4.18
N MET A 248 4.69 -3.70 3.11
CA MET A 248 5.24 -2.83 2.07
C MET A 248 4.36 -1.59 1.86
N PRO A 249 4.32 -0.69 2.86
CA PRO A 249 3.55 0.54 2.77
C PRO A 249 4.12 1.51 1.72
N ILE A 250 3.33 2.53 1.42
CA ILE A 250 3.69 3.62 0.54
C ILE A 250 3.61 4.91 1.35
N VAL A 251 4.67 5.71 1.31
CA VAL A 251 4.65 7.07 1.85
C VAL A 251 5.08 8.04 0.75
N VAL A 252 4.26 9.03 0.51
CA VAL A 252 4.58 10.13 -0.41
C VAL A 252 4.66 11.43 0.38
N GLU A 253 5.82 12.07 0.36
CA GLU A 253 6.05 13.37 0.95
C GLU A 253 5.95 14.45 -0.13
N VAL A 254 4.92 15.28 -0.05
CA VAL A 254 4.70 16.41 -0.95
C VAL A 254 5.34 17.65 -0.31
N LYS A 255 6.39 18.19 -0.94
CA LYS A 255 7.15 19.34 -0.46
C LYS A 255 6.78 20.62 -1.20
N SER A 256 7.06 21.77 -0.58
CA SER A 256 7.13 23.05 -1.31
C SER A 256 8.17 22.96 -2.44
N ALA A 257 8.08 23.85 -3.44
CA ALA A 257 9.03 23.85 -4.55
C ALA A 257 10.50 24.04 -4.06
N ASP A 258 10.70 24.91 -3.07
CA ASP A 258 12.04 25.20 -2.52
C ASP A 258 12.56 24.02 -1.69
N ASP A 259 11.70 23.39 -0.87
CA ASP A 259 12.08 22.23 -0.08
C ASP A 259 12.39 21.01 -0.95
N TYR A 260 11.63 20.83 -2.02
CA TYR A 260 11.89 19.79 -3.02
C TYR A 260 13.23 20.01 -3.72
N ALA A 261 13.53 21.25 -4.14
CA ALA A 261 14.79 21.57 -4.79
C ALA A 261 16.00 21.31 -3.86
N ARG A 262 15.89 21.65 -2.57
CA ARG A 262 16.94 21.34 -1.58
C ARG A 262 17.10 19.82 -1.39
N TRP A 263 16.01 19.12 -1.18
CA TRP A 263 16.02 17.65 -1.04
C TRP A 263 16.65 16.97 -2.26
N LEU A 264 16.27 17.41 -3.46
CA LEU A 264 16.81 16.88 -4.72
C LEU A 264 18.32 17.09 -4.85
N ALA A 265 18.80 18.30 -4.52
CA ALA A 265 20.22 18.62 -4.56
C ALA A 265 21.03 17.79 -3.56
N GLU A 266 20.52 17.61 -2.33
CA GLU A 266 21.12 16.78 -1.30
C GLU A 266 21.15 15.30 -1.70
N HIS A 267 20.06 14.80 -2.28
CA HIS A 267 19.96 13.41 -2.73
C HIS A 267 20.91 13.11 -3.90
N LYS A 268 20.96 13.99 -4.89
CA LYS A 268 21.91 13.87 -6.01
C LYS A 268 23.36 13.89 -5.53
N LYS A 269 23.69 14.76 -4.59
CA LYS A 269 25.03 14.83 -4.00
C LYS A 269 25.36 13.54 -3.23
N SER A 270 24.43 13.03 -2.45
CA SER A 270 24.60 11.79 -1.69
C SER A 270 24.72 10.57 -2.61
N ALA A 271 23.90 10.49 -3.66
CA ALA A 271 23.96 9.43 -4.65
C ALA A 271 25.31 9.45 -5.41
N ALA A 272 25.75 10.62 -5.88
CA ALA A 272 27.02 10.76 -6.55
C ALA A 272 28.21 10.39 -5.64
N ALA A 273 28.18 10.78 -4.37
CA ALA A 273 29.21 10.40 -3.39
C ALA A 273 29.18 8.90 -3.02
N ALA A 274 27.98 8.33 -3.03
CA ALA A 274 27.77 6.90 -2.74
C ALA A 274 28.20 6.01 -3.92
N ASP A 275 28.13 6.50 -5.16
CA ASP A 275 28.46 5.79 -6.39
C ASP A 275 29.83 6.18 -6.96
N ASP A 276 30.63 6.94 -6.20
CA ASP A 276 32.01 7.21 -6.60
C ASP A 276 32.82 5.94 -6.62
N THR A 277 32.98 5.35 -7.80
CA THR A 277 33.74 4.12 -8.06
C THR A 277 35.23 4.28 -7.84
N ASN A 278 35.75 5.52 -7.76
CA ASN A 278 37.14 5.82 -7.46
C ASN A 278 37.40 5.99 -5.96
N LYS A 279 36.36 6.11 -5.15
CA LYS A 279 36.50 6.17 -3.69
C LYS A 279 37.00 4.83 -3.17
N VAL A 280 38.11 4.86 -2.46
CA VAL A 280 38.56 3.72 -1.66
C VAL A 280 37.79 3.70 -0.34
N TRP A 281 37.07 2.65 -0.10
CA TRP A 281 36.24 2.48 1.09
C TRP A 281 36.99 1.69 2.15
N ASP A 282 36.79 2.07 3.42
CA ASP A 282 37.20 1.27 4.55
C ASP A 282 36.29 0.04 4.70
N GLN A 283 36.86 -1.07 5.18
CA GLN A 283 36.13 -2.32 5.38
C GLN A 283 34.91 -2.14 6.29
N LYS A 284 35.05 -1.34 7.35
CA LYS A 284 33.96 -1.04 8.29
C LYS A 284 32.77 -0.35 7.60
N ASP A 285 33.05 0.60 6.74
CA ASP A 285 32.02 1.34 6.01
C ASP A 285 31.35 0.47 4.96
N LEU A 286 32.11 -0.39 4.27
CA LEU A 286 31.57 -1.39 3.35
C LEU A 286 30.66 -2.38 4.07
N ILE A 287 31.07 -2.91 5.22
CA ILE A 287 30.25 -3.82 6.02
C ILE A 287 28.97 -3.13 6.47
N ALA A 288 29.04 -1.92 7.02
CA ALA A 288 27.88 -1.17 7.50
C ALA A 288 26.89 -0.81 6.38
N ARG A 289 27.39 -0.52 5.18
CA ARG A 289 26.54 -0.32 3.99
C ARG A 289 25.98 -1.65 3.49
N GLY A 290 26.83 -2.69 3.42
CA GLY A 290 26.46 -4.02 2.97
C GLY A 290 25.39 -4.68 3.82
N GLU A 291 25.40 -4.46 5.13
CA GLU A 291 24.35 -4.90 6.04
C GLU A 291 22.98 -4.33 5.64
N LYS A 292 22.94 -3.03 5.33
CA LYS A 292 21.69 -2.38 4.87
C LYS A 292 21.23 -2.91 3.51
N VAL A 293 22.18 -3.08 2.57
CA VAL A 293 21.88 -3.64 1.25
C VAL A 293 21.39 -5.08 1.37
N TYR A 294 22.02 -5.88 2.23
CA TYR A 294 21.62 -7.25 2.51
C TYR A 294 20.22 -7.33 3.11
N ALA A 295 19.96 -6.56 4.15
CA ALA A 295 18.64 -6.52 4.81
C ALA A 295 17.52 -6.15 3.83
N ALA A 296 17.80 -5.21 2.92
CA ALA A 296 16.83 -4.73 1.96
C ALA A 296 16.60 -5.68 0.77
N ASN A 297 17.61 -6.45 0.36
CA ASN A 297 17.57 -7.14 -0.93
C ASN A 297 17.77 -8.67 -0.85
N CYS A 298 18.45 -9.17 0.17
CA CYS A 298 18.92 -10.55 0.24
C CYS A 298 18.26 -11.33 1.39
N ALA A 299 18.01 -10.67 2.53
CA ALA A 299 17.50 -11.29 3.76
C ALA A 299 16.13 -11.95 3.59
N GLY A 300 15.30 -11.49 2.65
CA GLY A 300 14.00 -12.10 2.36
C GLY A 300 14.07 -13.58 1.97
N CYS A 301 15.10 -13.95 1.21
CA CYS A 301 15.37 -15.34 0.81
C CYS A 301 16.40 -16.00 1.71
N HIS A 302 17.55 -15.33 1.96
CA HIS A 302 18.67 -15.90 2.68
C HIS A 302 18.59 -15.78 4.20
N GLN A 303 17.51 -15.16 4.73
CA GLN A 303 17.25 -14.84 6.13
C GLN A 303 18.27 -13.86 6.73
N ALA A 304 17.89 -13.11 7.76
CA ALA A 304 18.77 -12.12 8.40
C ALA A 304 20.05 -12.75 9.00
N ASN A 305 20.00 -14.02 9.37
CA ASN A 305 21.11 -14.77 9.92
C ASN A 305 21.95 -15.53 8.86
N GLY A 306 21.70 -15.31 7.58
CA GLY A 306 22.43 -15.94 6.47
C GLY A 306 22.22 -17.45 6.30
N LYS A 307 21.32 -18.09 7.08
CA LYS A 307 21.12 -19.55 7.07
C LYS A 307 20.17 -20.05 5.97
N GLY A 308 19.55 -19.12 5.24
CA GLY A 308 18.60 -19.48 4.18
C GLY A 308 17.37 -20.22 4.70
N VAL A 309 16.69 -20.92 3.79
CA VAL A 309 15.54 -21.77 4.08
C VAL A 309 15.81 -23.15 3.52
N PRO A 310 15.82 -24.21 4.34
CA PRO A 310 16.10 -25.58 3.88
C PRO A 310 15.23 -25.96 2.68
N ASN A 311 15.86 -26.53 1.66
CA ASN A 311 15.23 -26.97 0.40
C ASN A 311 14.61 -25.85 -0.48
N ALA A 312 14.67 -24.59 -0.07
CA ALA A 312 14.14 -23.47 -0.83
C ALA A 312 15.24 -22.45 -1.21
N PHE A 313 15.97 -21.94 -0.23
CA PHE A 313 17.01 -20.93 -0.44
C PHE A 313 18.30 -21.33 0.28
N PRO A 314 19.46 -21.31 -0.41
CA PRO A 314 20.70 -21.77 0.18
C PRO A 314 21.18 -20.87 1.33
N ALA A 315 21.91 -21.45 2.27
CA ALA A 315 22.63 -20.69 3.27
C ALA A 315 23.81 -19.94 2.63
N LEU A 316 24.06 -18.72 3.10
CA LEU A 316 25.26 -17.93 2.79
C LEU A 316 26.31 -18.10 3.88
N ASP A 317 25.88 -18.36 5.10
CA ASP A 317 26.73 -18.75 6.24
C ASP A 317 27.45 -20.08 5.92
N GLY A 318 28.77 -20.03 5.86
CA GLY A 318 29.62 -21.19 5.49
C GLY A 318 29.56 -21.59 4.01
N SER A 319 28.96 -20.79 3.14
CA SER A 319 28.82 -21.08 1.71
C SER A 319 30.15 -21.05 0.98
N LYS A 320 30.47 -22.11 0.21
CA LYS A 320 31.68 -22.17 -0.63
C LYS A 320 31.74 -21.09 -1.72
N ILE A 321 30.60 -20.53 -2.14
CA ILE A 321 30.56 -19.40 -3.08
C ILE A 321 30.94 -18.13 -2.35
N VAL A 322 30.40 -17.92 -1.16
CA VAL A 322 30.64 -16.71 -0.36
C VAL A 322 32.07 -16.66 0.14
N THR A 323 32.59 -17.77 0.70
CA THR A 323 33.95 -17.87 1.26
C THR A 323 35.04 -18.30 0.23
N GLY A 324 34.64 -18.51 -1.02
CA GLY A 324 35.50 -18.85 -2.12
C GLY A 324 36.10 -17.64 -2.86
N PRO A 325 36.53 -17.80 -4.12
CA PRO A 325 37.09 -16.70 -4.90
C PRO A 325 36.06 -15.52 -5.05
N ILE A 326 36.54 -14.31 -4.79
CA ILE A 326 35.70 -13.07 -4.90
C ILE A 326 35.01 -12.98 -6.25
N ALA A 327 35.69 -13.35 -7.34
CA ALA A 327 35.12 -13.28 -8.69
C ALA A 327 33.87 -14.15 -8.86
N ALA A 328 33.85 -15.35 -8.26
CA ALA A 328 32.69 -16.25 -8.31
C ALA A 328 31.53 -15.71 -7.49
N HIS A 329 31.79 -15.10 -6.34
CA HIS A 329 30.79 -14.46 -5.53
C HIS A 329 30.19 -13.24 -6.22
N LEU A 330 31.03 -12.35 -6.78
CA LEU A 330 30.61 -11.21 -7.59
C LEU A 330 29.76 -11.65 -8.79
N ASP A 331 30.19 -12.66 -9.52
CA ASP A 331 29.43 -13.18 -10.67
C ASP A 331 28.04 -13.65 -10.26
N THR A 332 27.95 -14.39 -9.15
CA THR A 332 26.67 -14.87 -8.61
C THR A 332 25.74 -13.72 -8.24
N VAL A 333 26.22 -12.68 -7.57
CA VAL A 333 25.41 -11.53 -7.20
C VAL A 333 25.02 -10.70 -8.43
N MET A 334 25.96 -10.46 -9.34
CA MET A 334 25.73 -9.62 -10.51
C MET A 334 24.81 -10.27 -11.55
N ASN A 335 25.04 -11.54 -11.86
CA ASN A 335 24.39 -12.24 -12.97
C ASN A 335 23.28 -13.21 -12.54
N GLY A 336 23.13 -13.43 -11.21
CA GLY A 336 22.20 -14.41 -10.69
C GLY A 336 22.66 -15.85 -10.94
N VAL A 337 21.78 -16.81 -10.71
CA VAL A 337 22.05 -18.23 -10.93
C VAL A 337 21.13 -18.78 -12.00
N VAL A 338 21.73 -19.39 -13.02
CA VAL A 338 21.01 -20.11 -14.09
C VAL A 338 21.27 -21.62 -13.91
N LYS A 339 20.22 -22.43 -13.87
CA LYS A 339 20.29 -23.88 -13.80
C LYS A 339 19.51 -24.48 -14.98
N ASP A 340 20.17 -25.40 -15.69
CA ASP A 340 19.58 -26.05 -16.88
C ASP A 340 19.04 -25.06 -17.92
N GLY A 341 19.75 -23.93 -18.13
CA GLY A 341 19.37 -22.87 -19.05
C GLY A 341 18.21 -21.98 -18.58
N LYS A 342 17.71 -22.16 -17.35
CA LYS A 342 16.59 -21.37 -16.79
C LYS A 342 17.09 -20.54 -15.60
N PRO A 343 16.66 -19.25 -15.50
CA PRO A 343 16.91 -18.44 -14.32
C PRO A 343 16.30 -19.10 -13.06
N THR A 344 17.04 -19.05 -11.96
CA THR A 344 16.54 -19.49 -10.64
C THR A 344 15.94 -18.33 -9.88
N ALA A 345 15.54 -18.57 -8.61
CA ALA A 345 15.09 -17.51 -7.71
C ALA A 345 16.21 -16.50 -7.33
N MET A 346 17.50 -16.88 -7.52
CA MET A 346 18.61 -15.93 -7.37
C MET A 346 18.73 -15.08 -8.65
N VAL A 347 18.11 -13.92 -8.61
CA VAL A 347 18.05 -12.97 -9.74
C VAL A 347 19.38 -12.22 -9.91
N ALA A 348 19.58 -11.64 -11.10
CA ALA A 348 20.72 -10.77 -11.39
C ALA A 348 20.54 -9.38 -10.76
N TRP A 349 21.51 -8.91 -9.99
CA TRP A 349 21.47 -7.61 -9.30
C TRP A 349 22.24 -6.50 -10.01
N LYS A 350 23.01 -6.80 -11.06
CA LYS A 350 23.85 -5.83 -11.76
C LYS A 350 23.11 -4.59 -12.29
N ASN A 351 21.83 -4.71 -12.60
CA ASN A 351 21.03 -3.59 -13.10
C ASN A 351 20.20 -2.90 -12.01
N SER A 352 20.23 -3.43 -10.78
CA SER A 352 19.38 -2.97 -9.67
C SER A 352 20.19 -2.41 -8.49
N LEU A 353 21.48 -2.75 -8.41
CA LEU A 353 22.38 -2.27 -7.36
C LEU A 353 23.56 -1.50 -8.00
N SER A 354 23.99 -0.43 -7.34
CA SER A 354 25.19 0.29 -7.71
C SER A 354 26.45 -0.54 -7.47
N ASP A 355 27.57 -0.14 -8.08
CA ASP A 355 28.85 -0.83 -7.88
C ASP A 355 29.29 -0.79 -6.42
N ALA A 356 29.01 0.31 -5.72
CA ALA A 356 29.29 0.43 -4.30
C ALA A 356 28.36 -0.46 -3.46
N ASP A 357 27.10 -0.65 -3.84
CA ASP A 357 26.19 -1.57 -3.15
C ASP A 357 26.61 -3.03 -3.33
N ILE A 358 26.96 -3.43 -4.55
CA ILE A 358 27.45 -4.78 -4.84
C ILE A 358 28.74 -5.06 -4.08
N ALA A 359 29.71 -4.12 -4.13
CA ALA A 359 30.95 -4.24 -3.37
C ALA A 359 30.70 -4.39 -1.87
N SER A 360 29.78 -3.58 -1.34
CA SER A 360 29.44 -3.56 0.08
C SER A 360 28.73 -4.83 0.53
N VAL A 361 27.74 -5.32 -0.22
CA VAL A 361 26.99 -6.52 0.16
C VAL A 361 27.89 -7.77 0.09
N VAL A 362 28.72 -7.89 -0.94
CA VAL A 362 29.67 -8.99 -1.06
C VAL A 362 30.69 -8.95 0.10
N THR A 363 31.19 -7.76 0.45
CA THR A 363 32.08 -7.58 1.62
C THR A 363 31.37 -7.97 2.92
N TYR A 364 30.10 -7.55 3.11
CA TYR A 364 29.31 -7.90 4.29
C TYR A 364 29.11 -9.42 4.41
N GLU A 365 28.67 -10.09 3.35
CA GLU A 365 28.41 -11.53 3.36
C GLU A 365 29.66 -12.37 3.66
N ARG A 366 30.82 -11.90 3.21
CA ARG A 366 32.13 -12.54 3.46
C ARG A 366 32.68 -12.34 4.88
N ASN A 367 32.12 -11.35 5.61
CA ASN A 367 32.60 -10.98 6.95
C ASN A 367 31.49 -11.05 8.02
N SER A 368 30.38 -11.72 7.74
CA SER A 368 29.23 -11.80 8.65
C SER A 368 28.89 -13.24 9.01
N TRP A 369 28.14 -13.40 10.09
CA TRP A 369 27.73 -14.69 10.67
C TRP A 369 28.95 -15.56 11.02
N GLY A 370 29.08 -16.75 10.41
CA GLY A 370 30.23 -17.61 10.54
C GLY A 370 31.33 -17.37 9.50
N ASN A 371 31.14 -16.45 8.55
CA ASN A 371 32.12 -16.11 7.52
C ASN A 371 33.08 -15.04 8.05
N HIS A 372 34.36 -15.31 8.03
CA HIS A 372 35.44 -14.46 8.55
C HIS A 372 36.63 -14.40 7.59
N ASP A 373 36.36 -14.19 6.30
CA ASP A 373 37.41 -14.19 5.27
C ASP A 373 38.37 -13.00 5.41
N GLY A 374 37.93 -11.90 6.07
CA GLY A 374 38.74 -10.72 6.33
C GLY A 374 39.04 -9.86 5.10
N ASP A 375 38.57 -10.27 3.94
CA ASP A 375 38.78 -9.56 2.69
C ASP A 375 37.60 -8.54 2.42
N MET A 376 37.85 -7.65 1.50
CA MET A 376 36.88 -6.66 1.08
C MET A 376 36.89 -6.48 -0.43
N VAL A 377 35.74 -6.09 -0.98
CA VAL A 377 35.56 -5.78 -2.39
C VAL A 377 35.36 -4.27 -2.54
N GLN A 378 36.18 -3.65 -3.38
CA GLN A 378 36.05 -2.22 -3.71
C GLN A 378 35.13 -2.02 -4.91
N PRO A 379 34.41 -0.88 -5.03
CA PRO A 379 33.56 -0.59 -6.18
C PRO A 379 34.30 -0.71 -7.52
N ALA A 380 35.58 -0.31 -7.59
CA ALA A 380 36.41 -0.46 -8.77
C ALA A 380 36.57 -1.91 -9.26
N GLN A 381 36.55 -2.89 -8.34
CA GLN A 381 36.57 -4.32 -8.69
C GLN A 381 35.25 -4.77 -9.31
N VAL A 382 34.12 -4.23 -8.87
CA VAL A 382 32.80 -4.50 -9.47
C VAL A 382 32.75 -3.92 -10.88
N VAL A 383 33.21 -2.68 -11.09
CA VAL A 383 33.34 -2.08 -12.43
C VAL A 383 34.17 -2.96 -13.36
N ALA A 384 35.29 -3.49 -12.87
CA ALA A 384 36.15 -4.38 -13.66
C ALA A 384 35.44 -5.72 -13.99
N ALA A 385 34.63 -6.23 -13.08
CA ALA A 385 33.88 -7.47 -13.26
C ALA A 385 32.65 -7.32 -14.19
N ARG A 386 32.14 -6.09 -14.42
CA ARG A 386 31.03 -5.83 -15.38
C ARG A 386 31.46 -5.94 -16.85
N LYS A 387 32.76 -5.86 -17.12
CA LYS A 387 33.34 -5.96 -18.48
C LYS A 387 33.43 -7.42 -18.91
#